data_5e16cf09e718fbf1ef70a701aa967703
#
_entry.id   5e16cf09e718fbf1ef70a701aa967703
#
_cell.length_a   1.000
_cell.length_b   1.000
_cell.length_c   1.000
_cell.angle_alpha   90.00
_cell.angle_beta   90.00
_cell.angle_gamma   90.00
#
_symmetry.space_group_name_H-M   'P 1'
#
loop_
_entity.id
_entity.type
_entity.pdbx_description
1 polymer ?
#
loop_
_entity_poly.entity_id
_entity_poly.type
_entity_poly.pdbx_seq_one_letter_code
_entity_poly.pdbx_strand_id
1 'polypeptide(L)'
;NTALSSQDNKKNVVFILIASTHPDTKQTETLYGYGIPIEGMPQQNIGIYFNQNTNQIGLIVNKNNLGYVATLLSKPKDFTVAPQVNFEGFEANSPYLNKTMSLELVTDKSKFTNTFPTGTKDICGN
;
A
#
# COMPACT_ATOMS: atom_id res chain seq x y z
N ASN A 1 7.34 -8.80 -15.95
CA ASN A 1 8.38 -8.87 -14.92
C ASN A 1 9.32 -7.70 -15.12
N THR A 2 8.95 -6.54 -14.62
CA THR A 2 9.88 -5.41 -14.55
C THR A 2 10.41 -5.38 -13.12
N ALA A 3 11.55 -6.02 -12.90
CA ALA A 3 12.31 -5.82 -11.69
C ALA A 3 12.68 -4.32 -11.64
N LEU A 4 12.14 -3.60 -10.68
CA LEU A 4 12.59 -2.25 -10.38
C LEU A 4 14.04 -2.35 -9.92
N SER A 5 14.96 -1.96 -10.82
CA SER A 5 16.38 -1.94 -10.48
C SER A 5 16.62 -0.93 -9.38
N SER A 6 17.33 -1.35 -8.35
CA SER A 6 17.74 -0.57 -7.17
C SER A 6 18.79 0.51 -7.47
N GLN A 7 18.82 1.08 -8.67
CA GLN A 7 19.87 2.02 -9.07
C GLN A 7 19.52 3.51 -8.94
N ASP A 8 18.36 3.86 -8.42
CA ASP A 8 18.07 5.27 -8.10
C ASP A 8 18.28 5.51 -6.59
N ASN A 9 19.53 5.43 -6.18
CA ASN A 9 20.05 5.32 -4.82
C ASN A 9 19.89 6.56 -3.93
N LYS A 10 18.93 7.45 -4.13
CA LYS A 10 18.76 8.64 -3.25
C LYS A 10 17.33 9.13 -3.06
N LYS A 11 16.32 8.43 -3.54
CA LYS A 11 14.94 8.87 -3.32
C LYS A 11 14.31 8.07 -2.18
N ASN A 12 13.96 8.77 -1.12
CA ASN A 12 13.13 8.18 -0.08
C ASN A 12 11.75 7.90 -0.64
N VAL A 13 11.31 6.68 -0.52
CA VAL A 13 10.02 6.23 -1.05
C VAL A 13 9.23 5.49 0.02
N VAL A 14 7.93 5.73 0.06
CA VAL A 14 6.99 4.79 0.67
C VAL A 14 6.68 3.74 -0.37
N PHE A 15 6.89 2.49 -0.03
CA PHE A 15 6.65 1.37 -0.94
C PHE A 15 5.42 0.60 -0.51
N ILE A 16 4.45 0.46 -1.42
CA ILE A 16 3.26 -0.37 -1.21
C ILE A 16 3.52 -1.70 -1.89
N LEU A 17 3.45 -2.78 -1.10
CA LEU A 17 3.51 -4.14 -1.60
C LEU A 17 2.18 -4.84 -1.39
N ILE A 18 1.66 -5.47 -2.43
CA ILE A 18 0.53 -6.40 -2.36
C ILE A 18 1.07 -7.79 -2.64
N ALA A 19 0.93 -8.68 -1.66
CA ALA A 19 1.29 -10.07 -1.77
C ALA A 19 0.08 -10.96 -1.46
N SER A 20 0.03 -12.13 -2.04
CA SER A 20 -1.00 -13.12 -1.77
C SER A 20 -0.37 -14.49 -1.58
N THR A 21 -0.89 -15.24 -0.63
CA THR A 21 -0.46 -16.60 -0.35
C THR A 21 -1.39 -17.60 -1.03
N HIS A 22 -0.82 -18.50 -1.79
CA HIS A 22 -1.57 -19.57 -2.44
C HIS A 22 -2.18 -20.50 -1.39
N PRO A 23 -3.49 -20.82 -1.46
CA PRO A 23 -4.17 -21.57 -0.41
C PRO A 23 -3.63 -23.00 -0.24
N ASP A 24 -3.20 -23.64 -1.32
CA ASP A 24 -2.75 -25.04 -1.31
C ASP A 24 -1.24 -25.16 -1.05
N THR A 25 -0.43 -24.45 -1.81
CA THR A 25 1.04 -24.55 -1.73
C THR A 25 1.65 -23.76 -0.58
N LYS A 26 0.89 -22.83 0.02
CA LYS A 26 1.36 -21.89 1.06
C LYS A 26 2.51 -20.98 0.60
N GLN A 27 2.76 -20.91 -0.69
CA GLN A 27 3.73 -19.99 -1.27
C GLN A 27 3.13 -18.58 -1.37
N THR A 28 3.93 -17.60 -1.00
CA THR A 28 3.54 -16.18 -1.09
C THR A 28 4.18 -15.57 -2.33
N GLU A 29 3.36 -14.91 -3.12
CA GLU A 29 3.78 -14.18 -4.31
C GLU A 29 3.53 -12.68 -4.14
N THR A 30 4.49 -11.86 -4.54
CA THR A 30 4.27 -10.42 -4.69
C THR A 30 3.54 -10.16 -5.99
N LEU A 31 2.32 -9.65 -5.88
CA LEU A 31 1.44 -9.40 -7.03
C LEU A 31 1.63 -8.00 -7.59
N TYR A 32 1.94 -7.04 -6.72
CA TYR A 32 2.07 -5.64 -7.11
C TYR A 32 3.01 -4.89 -6.18
N GLY A 33 3.76 -3.93 -6.74
CA GLY A 33 4.62 -3.02 -6.00
C GLY A 33 4.51 -1.61 -6.56
N TYR A 34 4.39 -0.62 -5.68
CA TYR A 34 4.27 0.78 -6.06
C TYR A 34 5.10 1.66 -5.12
N GLY A 35 6.02 2.44 -5.69
CA GLY A 35 6.86 3.38 -4.95
C GLY A 35 6.29 4.81 -5.01
N ILE A 36 6.15 5.45 -3.88
CA ILE A 36 5.68 6.83 -3.74
C ILE A 36 6.87 7.68 -3.28
N PRO A 37 7.37 8.61 -4.09
CA PRO A 37 8.39 9.56 -3.63
C PRO A 37 7.83 10.41 -2.48
N ILE A 38 8.60 10.53 -1.38
CA ILE A 38 8.17 11.31 -0.22
C ILE A 38 8.74 12.72 -0.19
N GLU A 39 9.56 13.08 -1.18
CA GLU A 39 10.11 14.44 -1.29
C GLU A 39 9.00 15.47 -1.41
N GLY A 40 8.94 16.41 -0.47
CA GLY A 40 7.93 17.48 -0.44
C GLY A 40 6.55 17.08 0.06
N MET A 41 6.28 15.79 0.34
CA MET A 41 5.01 15.31 0.88
C MET A 41 5.25 14.37 2.06
N PRO A 42 5.41 14.89 3.27
CA PRO A 42 5.70 14.08 4.47
C PRO A 42 4.52 13.16 4.86
N GLN A 43 3.31 13.48 4.42
CA GLN A 43 2.11 12.69 4.68
C GLN A 43 1.60 12.09 3.37
N GLN A 44 1.43 10.77 3.36
CA GLN A 44 0.86 10.03 2.25
C GLN A 44 -0.53 9.53 2.62
N ASN A 45 -1.48 9.68 1.71
CA ASN A 45 -2.84 9.20 1.89
C ASN A 45 -3.08 8.03 0.92
N ILE A 46 -3.27 6.84 1.49
CA ILE A 46 -3.42 5.60 0.74
C ILE A 46 -4.81 5.05 0.99
N GLY A 47 -5.59 4.89 -0.08
CA GLY A 47 -6.87 4.20 -0.07
C GLY A 47 -6.74 2.81 -0.68
N ILE A 48 -7.31 1.82 -0.01
CA ILE A 48 -7.35 0.45 -0.49
C ILE A 48 -8.82 0.06 -0.60
N TYR A 49 -9.23 -0.52 -1.73
CA TYR A 49 -10.55 -1.07 -1.91
C TYR A 49 -10.48 -2.46 -2.54
N PHE A 50 -11.47 -3.28 -2.24
CA PHE A 50 -11.47 -4.68 -2.60
C PHE A 50 -12.80 -5.09 -3.26
N ASN A 51 -12.70 -5.73 -4.42
CA ASN A 51 -13.85 -6.36 -5.08
C ASN A 51 -13.91 -7.83 -4.68
N GLN A 52 -14.86 -8.18 -3.80
CA GLN A 52 -15.02 -9.53 -3.28
C GLN A 52 -15.49 -10.55 -4.32
N ASN A 53 -16.09 -10.10 -5.43
CA ASN A 53 -16.58 -10.99 -6.49
C ASN A 53 -15.45 -11.41 -7.43
N THR A 54 -14.49 -10.53 -7.66
CA THR A 54 -13.38 -10.74 -8.61
C THR A 54 -12.04 -10.94 -7.92
N ASN A 55 -11.97 -10.85 -6.59
CA ASN A 55 -10.77 -10.88 -5.77
C ASN A 55 -9.73 -9.81 -6.16
N GLN A 56 -10.21 -8.68 -6.69
CA GLN A 56 -9.33 -7.61 -7.13
C GLN A 56 -9.13 -6.56 -6.04
N ILE A 57 -7.88 -6.12 -5.88
CA ILE A 57 -7.51 -5.00 -5.01
C ILE A 57 -7.25 -3.77 -5.88
N GLY A 58 -7.86 -2.67 -5.51
CA GLY A 58 -7.59 -1.37 -6.08
C GLY A 58 -6.90 -0.43 -5.08
N LEU A 59 -6.14 0.52 -5.62
CA LEU A 59 -5.39 1.50 -4.86
C LEU A 59 -5.76 2.93 -5.26
N ILE A 60 -5.79 3.79 -4.26
CA ILE A 60 -5.83 5.25 -4.44
C ILE A 60 -4.64 5.82 -3.69
N VAL A 61 -3.82 6.60 -4.35
CA VAL A 61 -2.63 7.21 -3.75
C VAL A 61 -2.74 8.72 -3.91
N ASN A 62 -2.81 9.43 -2.78
CA ASN A 62 -2.89 10.90 -2.76
C ASN A 62 -4.00 11.43 -3.69
N LYS A 63 -5.20 10.86 -3.59
CA LYS A 63 -6.39 11.14 -4.40
C LYS A 63 -6.33 10.66 -5.86
N ASN A 64 -5.20 10.10 -6.32
CA ASN A 64 -5.11 9.50 -7.64
C ASN A 64 -5.54 8.02 -7.59
N ASN A 65 -6.65 7.70 -8.26
CA ASN A 65 -7.16 6.33 -8.33
C ASN A 65 -6.39 5.54 -9.41
N LEU A 66 -5.63 4.54 -8.99
CA LEU A 66 -4.85 3.66 -9.86
C LEU A 66 -5.69 2.51 -10.46
N GLY A 67 -6.95 2.39 -10.06
CA GLY A 67 -7.80 1.28 -10.46
C GLY A 67 -7.47 -0.03 -9.73
N TYR A 68 -7.92 -1.15 -10.29
CA TYR A 68 -7.55 -2.47 -9.80
C TYR A 68 -6.14 -2.82 -10.23
N VAL A 69 -5.24 -3.00 -9.27
CA VAL A 69 -3.79 -3.18 -9.49
C VAL A 69 -3.34 -4.63 -9.33
N ALA A 70 -4.12 -5.44 -8.64
CA ALA A 70 -3.81 -6.86 -8.44
C ALA A 70 -5.08 -7.70 -8.32
N THR A 71 -4.98 -8.99 -8.68
CA THR A 71 -5.98 -10.02 -8.41
C THR A 71 -5.37 -11.01 -7.44
N LEU A 72 -6.00 -11.19 -6.29
CA LEU A 72 -5.53 -12.14 -5.27
C LEU A 72 -5.71 -13.59 -5.74
N LEU A 73 -4.81 -14.47 -5.34
CA LEU A 73 -4.82 -15.88 -5.68
C LEU A 73 -6.01 -16.64 -5.07
N SER A 74 -6.59 -16.09 -4.00
CA SER A 74 -7.78 -16.65 -3.35
C SER A 74 -8.59 -15.53 -2.69
N LYS A 75 -9.84 -15.84 -2.32
CA LYS A 75 -10.66 -14.93 -1.52
C LYS A 75 -10.04 -14.77 -0.13
N PRO A 76 -9.67 -13.55 0.28
CA PRO A 76 -9.07 -13.34 1.58
C PRO A 76 -10.10 -13.55 2.69
N LYS A 77 -9.66 -14.10 3.80
CA LYS A 77 -10.45 -14.22 5.04
C LYS A 77 -10.22 -13.01 5.94
N ASP A 78 -9.03 -12.48 5.90
CA ASP A 78 -8.59 -11.33 6.69
C ASP A 78 -7.55 -10.51 5.91
N PHE A 79 -7.31 -9.30 6.37
CA PHE A 79 -6.27 -8.41 5.89
C PHE A 79 -5.44 -7.92 7.06
N THR A 80 -4.14 -7.96 6.89
CA THR A 80 -3.20 -7.30 7.80
C THR A 80 -2.55 -6.13 7.08
N VAL A 81 -2.58 -4.96 7.70
CA VAL A 81 -1.82 -3.80 7.27
C VAL A 81 -0.72 -3.57 8.28
N ALA A 82 0.52 -3.71 7.84
CA ALA A 82 1.68 -3.51 8.70
C ALA A 82 2.63 -2.49 8.07
N PRO A 83 3.01 -1.43 8.79
CA PRO A 83 4.08 -0.55 8.36
C PRO A 83 5.41 -1.28 8.58
N GLN A 84 6.27 -1.24 7.58
CA GLN A 84 7.63 -1.72 7.69
C GLN A 84 8.58 -0.62 7.24
N VAL A 85 9.62 -0.38 8.02
CA VAL A 85 10.68 0.58 7.66
C VAL A 85 11.95 -0.21 7.44
N ASN A 86 12.46 -0.15 6.22
CA ASN A 86 13.74 -0.73 5.85
C ASN A 86 14.75 0.41 5.64
N PHE A 87 15.88 0.31 6.31
CA PHE A 87 16.98 1.24 6.14
C PHE A 87 18.15 0.49 5.52
N GLU A 88 18.53 0.86 4.31
CA GLU A 88 19.77 0.40 3.69
C GLU A 88 20.83 1.48 3.87
N GLY A 89 21.64 1.31 4.91
CA GLY A 89 22.77 2.19 5.22
C GLY A 89 22.34 3.49 5.90
N PHE A 90 22.70 3.64 7.18
CA PHE A 90 22.62 4.91 7.88
C PHE A 90 23.91 5.69 7.64
N GLU A 91 23.81 6.80 6.94
CA GLU A 91 24.83 7.83 7.03
C GLU A 91 24.60 8.65 8.32
N ALA A 92 25.69 9.00 9.01
CA ALA A 92 25.63 9.75 10.27
C ALA A 92 24.87 11.09 10.16
N ASN A 93 24.66 11.59 8.96
CA ASN A 93 23.97 12.84 8.65
C ASN A 93 22.61 12.63 7.96
N SER A 94 22.01 11.46 8.07
CA SER A 94 20.71 11.21 7.45
C SER A 94 19.66 12.21 7.95
N PRO A 95 18.90 12.87 7.05
CA PRO A 95 17.84 13.81 7.45
C PRO A 95 16.67 13.12 8.17
N TYR A 96 16.68 11.78 8.21
CA TYR A 96 15.65 10.95 8.87
C TYR A 96 16.05 10.50 10.27
N LEU A 97 17.30 10.79 10.70
CA LEU A 97 17.70 10.58 12.10
C LEU A 97 16.75 11.33 13.03
N ASN A 98 16.27 10.63 14.06
CA ASN A 98 15.34 11.18 15.06
C ASN A 98 13.98 11.64 14.50
N LYS A 99 13.59 11.17 13.30
CA LYS A 99 12.23 11.36 12.79
C LYS A 99 11.33 10.22 13.23
N THR A 100 10.09 10.56 13.52
CA THR A 100 9.03 9.59 13.83
C THR A 100 8.22 9.32 12.60
N MET A 101 7.96 8.05 12.32
CA MET A 101 6.97 7.61 11.33
C MET A 101 5.73 7.10 12.06
N SER A 102 4.57 7.50 11.61
CA SER A 102 3.30 7.03 12.14
C SER A 102 2.41 6.53 11.02
N LEU A 103 1.60 5.52 11.31
CA LEU A 103 0.51 5.03 10.45
C LEU A 103 -0.80 5.21 11.20
N GLU A 104 -1.78 5.81 10.55
CA GLU A 104 -3.15 5.87 11.03
C GLU A 104 -4.04 5.07 10.08
N LEU A 105 -4.77 4.09 10.60
CA LEU A 105 -5.77 3.35 9.86
C LEU A 105 -7.14 4.02 10.02
N VAL A 106 -7.64 4.62 8.94
CA VAL A 106 -8.97 5.26 8.92
C VAL A 106 -9.98 4.27 8.34
N THR A 107 -10.90 3.80 9.18
CA THR A 107 -11.98 2.86 8.79
C THR A 107 -13.35 3.54 8.68
N ASP A 108 -13.50 4.72 9.27
CA ASP A 108 -14.73 5.52 9.25
C ASP A 108 -14.85 6.24 7.89
N LYS A 109 -15.86 5.88 7.12
CA LYS A 109 -16.12 6.44 5.79
C LYS A 109 -16.27 7.96 5.80
N SER A 110 -16.81 8.54 6.88
CA SER A 110 -17.00 9.98 7.02
C SER A 110 -15.68 10.76 7.05
N LYS A 111 -14.57 10.07 7.36
CA LYS A 111 -13.22 10.62 7.44
C LYS A 111 -12.37 10.34 6.21
N PHE A 112 -12.93 9.64 5.21
CA PHE A 112 -12.19 9.36 4.00
C PHE A 112 -11.92 10.62 3.21
N THR A 113 -10.65 10.84 2.88
CA THR A 113 -10.21 11.97 2.04
C THR A 113 -10.05 11.57 0.57
N ASN A 114 -10.00 10.27 0.29
CA ASN A 114 -9.99 9.72 -1.05
C ASN A 114 -11.42 9.48 -1.57
N THR A 115 -11.62 9.64 -2.88
CA THR A 115 -12.87 9.27 -3.56
C THR A 115 -12.78 7.82 -4.01
N PHE A 116 -13.58 6.96 -3.42
CA PHE A 116 -13.66 5.54 -3.78
C PHE A 116 -14.68 5.31 -4.91
N PRO A 117 -14.56 4.20 -5.66
CA PRO A 117 -15.54 3.83 -6.68
C PRO A 117 -16.97 3.74 -6.11
N THR A 118 -17.95 4.09 -6.96
CA THR A 118 -19.37 4.02 -6.57
C THR A 118 -19.73 2.61 -6.08
N GLY A 119 -20.48 2.52 -4.99
CA GLY A 119 -20.87 1.26 -4.36
C GLY A 119 -19.83 0.68 -3.40
N THR A 120 -18.67 1.33 -3.22
CA THR A 120 -17.73 0.94 -2.18
C THR A 120 -18.34 1.19 -0.80
N LYS A 121 -18.25 0.18 0.05
CA LYS A 121 -18.67 0.24 1.46
C LYS A 121 -17.43 0.29 2.36
N ASP A 122 -17.58 0.83 3.55
CA ASP A 122 -16.54 0.74 4.56
C ASP A 122 -16.44 -0.69 5.13
N ILE A 123 -15.48 -0.90 6.04
CA ILE A 123 -15.27 -2.22 6.67
C ILE A 123 -16.48 -2.69 7.50
N CYS A 124 -17.35 -1.78 7.91
CA CYS A 124 -18.58 -2.07 8.65
C CYS A 124 -19.78 -2.30 7.72
N GLY A 125 -19.64 -2.13 6.40
CA GLY A 125 -20.69 -2.36 5.41
C GLY A 125 -21.61 -1.16 5.15
N ASN A 126 -21.23 0.04 5.59
CA ASN A 126 -21.99 1.29 5.37
C ASN A 126 -21.71 1.89 3.98
#